data_dd700fff8ec518c94a74d86105c77846
#
_entry.id   dd700fff8ec518c94a74d86105c77846
#
_cell.length_a   1.000
_cell.length_b   1.000
_cell.length_c   1.000
_cell.angle_alpha   90.00
_cell.angle_beta   90.00
_cell.angle_gamma   90.00
#
_symmetry.space_group_name_H-M   'P 1'
#
loop_
_entity.id
_entity.type
_entity.pdbx_description
1 polymer ?
#
loop_
_entity_poly.entity_id
_entity_poly.type
_entity_poly.pdbx_seq_one_letter_code
_entity_poly.pdbx_strand_id
1 'polypeptide(L)'
;MINDYEATRPMTTDAMPVSGEGTMDNDDVISTLNGLIETCKDGEEGFREAAAGVKNSEFKSLFADFSLQRSQFAGVLQELVRSLGGDPESEGSIAGAIHRGWIDLKTALTSNDEKAVLNECERGEDSAKNAYAEALEQALPANIRDILEQQSQSILAAHNRIKQLRDSEGHRSASSGF
;
A
#
# COMPACT_ATOMS: atom_id res chain seq x y z
N MET A 1 -69.13 8.32 -44.55
CA MET A 1 -67.86 7.60 -44.71
C MET A 1 -66.90 8.09 -43.65
N ILE A 2 -66.76 7.25 -42.69
CA ILE A 2 -66.03 7.53 -41.45
C ILE A 2 -64.66 7.02 -41.65
N ASN A 3 -63.64 7.83 -41.35
CA ASN A 3 -62.25 7.40 -41.40
C ASN A 3 -61.61 7.66 -40.01
N ASP A 4 -61.66 6.64 -39.19
CA ASP A 4 -60.96 6.60 -37.91
C ASP A 4 -59.47 6.42 -38.17
N TYR A 5 -58.66 7.43 -37.85
CA TYR A 5 -57.20 7.32 -37.83
C TYR A 5 -56.82 7.31 -36.35
N GLU A 6 -56.70 6.09 -35.81
CA GLU A 6 -56.24 5.86 -34.47
C GLU A 6 -54.72 6.05 -34.44
N ALA A 7 -54.28 7.15 -33.84
CA ALA A 7 -52.88 7.49 -33.66
C ALA A 7 -52.25 6.57 -32.61
N THR A 8 -51.41 5.67 -33.08
CA THR A 8 -50.54 4.84 -32.25
C THR A 8 -49.50 5.74 -31.55
N ARG A 9 -49.63 5.93 -30.25
CA ARG A 9 -48.59 6.54 -29.42
C ARG A 9 -47.38 5.62 -29.38
N PRO A 10 -46.17 6.11 -29.61
CA PRO A 10 -44.96 5.33 -29.28
C PRO A 10 -44.82 5.25 -27.74
N MET A 11 -44.74 4.05 -27.21
CA MET A 11 -44.30 3.81 -25.85
C MET A 11 -42.87 4.32 -25.69
N THR A 12 -42.72 5.43 -24.99
CA THR A 12 -41.41 5.82 -24.45
C THR A 12 -41.09 4.81 -23.36
N THR A 13 -40.16 3.93 -23.67
CA THR A 13 -39.47 3.10 -22.68
C THR A 13 -38.69 4.07 -21.80
N ASP A 14 -39.28 4.40 -20.68
CA ASP A 14 -38.63 5.12 -19.60
C ASP A 14 -37.53 4.17 -19.09
N ALA A 15 -36.32 4.34 -19.64
CA ALA A 15 -35.13 3.66 -19.13
C ALA A 15 -34.89 4.21 -17.73
N MET A 16 -35.32 3.43 -16.72
CA MET A 16 -34.90 3.68 -15.35
C MET A 16 -33.38 3.89 -15.33
N PRO A 17 -32.88 4.96 -14.70
CA PRO A 17 -31.46 5.06 -14.45
C PRO A 17 -31.09 3.88 -13.54
N VAL A 18 -30.30 2.96 -14.07
CA VAL A 18 -29.57 2.00 -13.25
C VAL A 18 -28.75 2.85 -12.31
N SER A 19 -29.15 2.93 -11.04
CA SER A 19 -28.33 3.47 -9.97
C SER A 19 -27.09 2.57 -9.90
N GLY A 20 -26.07 2.88 -10.70
CA GLY A 20 -24.75 2.35 -10.51
C GLY A 20 -24.34 2.74 -9.09
N GLU A 21 -24.06 1.77 -8.24
CA GLU A 21 -23.31 2.01 -7.02
C GLU A 21 -22.12 2.87 -7.44
N GLY A 22 -22.05 4.10 -6.90
CA GLY A 22 -21.14 5.12 -7.38
C GLY A 22 -19.70 4.66 -7.18
N THR A 23 -19.07 4.22 -8.26
CA THR A 23 -17.61 4.08 -8.29
C THR A 23 -16.99 5.47 -8.19
N MET A 24 -15.86 5.58 -7.50
CA MET A 24 -15.07 6.80 -7.45
C MET A 24 -14.81 7.34 -8.86
N ASP A 25 -14.70 8.65 -9.00
CA ASP A 25 -14.22 9.21 -10.27
C ASP A 25 -12.72 8.93 -10.47
N ASN A 26 -12.24 9.10 -11.69
CA ASN A 26 -10.85 8.77 -12.03
C ASN A 26 -9.84 9.62 -11.26
N ASP A 27 -10.14 10.87 -10.96
CA ASP A 27 -9.22 11.77 -10.27
C ASP A 27 -9.04 11.33 -8.81
N ASP A 28 -10.10 10.91 -8.16
CA ASP A 28 -10.05 10.36 -6.80
C ASP A 28 -9.30 9.02 -6.77
N VAL A 29 -9.51 8.15 -7.77
CA VAL A 29 -8.76 6.89 -7.89
C VAL A 29 -7.27 7.16 -8.10
N ILE A 30 -6.90 8.08 -8.99
CA ILE A 30 -5.51 8.49 -9.23
C ILE A 30 -4.88 9.04 -7.96
N SER A 31 -5.58 9.89 -7.21
CA SER A 31 -5.11 10.44 -5.94
C SER A 31 -4.84 9.34 -4.91
N THR A 32 -5.75 8.39 -4.78
CA THR A 32 -5.59 7.23 -3.88
C THR A 32 -4.40 6.37 -4.27
N LEU A 33 -4.25 6.06 -5.55
CA LEU A 33 -3.12 5.27 -6.05
C LEU A 33 -1.78 5.99 -5.85
N ASN A 34 -1.72 7.31 -6.06
CA ASN A 34 -0.51 8.10 -5.83
C ASN A 34 -0.10 8.09 -4.35
N GLY A 35 -1.03 8.18 -3.41
CA GLY A 35 -0.75 8.02 -1.98
C GLY A 35 -0.19 6.63 -1.62
N LEU A 36 -0.67 5.58 -2.29
CA LEU A 36 -0.11 4.23 -2.11
C LEU A 36 1.26 4.06 -2.78
N ILE A 37 1.53 4.75 -3.91
CA ILE A 37 2.86 4.79 -4.53
C ILE A 37 3.87 5.41 -3.57
N GLU A 38 3.56 6.56 -2.97
CA GLU A 38 4.40 7.19 -1.95
C GLU A 38 4.68 6.22 -0.80
N THR A 39 3.64 5.57 -0.27
CA THR A 39 3.76 4.57 0.80
C THR A 39 4.70 3.40 0.41
N CYS A 40 4.58 2.89 -0.82
CA CYS A 40 5.46 1.84 -1.32
C CYS A 40 6.91 2.32 -1.50
N LYS A 41 7.12 3.54 -1.98
CA LYS A 41 8.45 4.14 -2.12
C LYS A 41 9.12 4.36 -0.78
N ASP A 42 8.38 4.79 0.23
CA ASP A 42 8.88 4.91 1.60
C ASP A 42 9.29 3.54 2.17
N GLY A 43 8.48 2.52 1.94
CA GLY A 43 8.79 1.15 2.34
C GLY A 43 10.01 0.58 1.60
N GLU A 44 10.13 0.82 0.28
CA GLU A 44 11.30 0.45 -0.53
C GLU A 44 12.58 1.03 0.07
N GLU A 45 12.59 2.33 0.34
CA GLU A 45 13.73 3.02 0.92
C GLU A 45 14.04 2.53 2.34
N GLY A 46 13.01 2.42 3.21
CA GLY A 46 13.17 1.96 4.60
C GLY A 46 13.80 0.58 4.68
N PHE A 47 13.30 -0.37 3.91
CA PHE A 47 13.87 -1.72 3.87
C PHE A 47 15.25 -1.77 3.22
N ARG A 48 15.52 -0.93 2.22
CA ARG A 48 16.86 -0.83 1.62
C ARG A 48 17.90 -0.36 2.63
N GLU A 49 17.59 0.67 3.39
CA GLU A 49 18.46 1.18 4.45
C GLU A 49 18.64 0.17 5.59
N ALA A 50 17.54 -0.50 6.01
CA ALA A 50 17.62 -1.57 6.99
C ALA A 50 18.53 -2.71 6.53
N ALA A 51 18.38 -3.16 5.28
CA ALA A 51 19.23 -4.20 4.68
C ALA A 51 20.71 -3.79 4.62
N ALA A 52 20.98 -2.53 4.31
CA ALA A 52 22.37 -2.01 4.26
C ALA A 52 23.01 -1.92 5.65
N GLY A 53 22.22 -1.60 6.69
CA GLY A 53 22.73 -1.29 8.03
C GLY A 53 22.79 -2.46 9.00
N VAL A 54 21.94 -3.49 8.86
CA VAL A 54 21.96 -4.67 9.77
C VAL A 54 23.18 -5.57 9.52
N LYS A 55 23.66 -6.21 10.60
CA LYS A 55 24.78 -7.16 10.51
C LYS A 55 24.31 -8.59 10.26
N ASN A 56 23.15 -8.94 10.76
CA ASN A 56 22.55 -10.26 10.61
C ASN A 56 22.23 -10.52 9.13
N SER A 57 22.84 -11.57 8.56
CA SER A 57 22.70 -11.90 7.12
C SER A 57 21.30 -12.34 6.75
N GLU A 58 20.57 -12.98 7.68
CA GLU A 58 19.16 -13.37 7.46
C GLU A 58 18.28 -12.12 7.34
N PHE A 59 18.42 -11.15 8.26
CA PHE A 59 17.69 -9.89 8.21
C PHE A 59 18.04 -9.06 6.98
N LYS A 60 19.33 -9.04 6.62
CA LYS A 60 19.79 -8.35 5.40
C LYS A 60 19.08 -8.87 4.16
N SER A 61 19.03 -10.19 3.97
CA SER A 61 18.34 -10.81 2.83
C SER A 61 16.85 -10.51 2.87
N LEU A 62 16.21 -10.70 4.03
CA LEU A 62 14.78 -10.46 4.20
C LEU A 62 14.36 -9.03 3.88
N PHE A 63 15.10 -8.04 4.39
CA PHE A 63 14.82 -6.63 4.13
C PHE A 63 15.08 -6.26 2.67
N ALA A 64 16.10 -6.84 2.03
CA ALA A 64 16.31 -6.66 0.59
C ALA A 64 15.14 -7.20 -0.24
N ASP A 65 14.61 -8.36 0.13
CA ASP A 65 13.44 -8.95 -0.53
C ASP A 65 12.18 -8.07 -0.35
N PHE A 66 11.97 -7.53 0.85
CA PHE A 66 10.86 -6.61 1.11
C PHE A 66 11.02 -5.28 0.37
N SER A 67 12.23 -4.73 0.29
CA SER A 67 12.51 -3.54 -0.51
C SER A 67 12.15 -3.76 -1.98
N LEU A 68 12.58 -4.88 -2.56
CA LEU A 68 12.24 -5.24 -3.95
C LEU A 68 10.73 -5.41 -4.14
N GLN A 69 10.05 -6.03 -3.20
CA GLN A 69 8.59 -6.21 -3.25
C GLN A 69 7.88 -4.83 -3.28
N ARG A 70 8.29 -3.88 -2.44
CA ARG A 70 7.70 -2.53 -2.41
C ARG A 70 7.95 -1.77 -3.71
N SER A 71 9.14 -1.91 -4.29
CA SER A 71 9.46 -1.35 -5.61
C SER A 71 8.55 -1.91 -6.70
N GLN A 72 8.30 -3.22 -6.71
CA GLN A 72 7.38 -3.86 -7.65
C GLN A 72 5.94 -3.38 -7.48
N PHE A 73 5.47 -3.21 -6.25
CA PHE A 73 4.13 -2.68 -5.98
C PHE A 73 3.98 -1.26 -6.49
N ALA A 74 4.94 -0.38 -6.22
CA ALA A 74 4.96 0.98 -6.75
C ALA A 74 4.90 0.97 -8.28
N GLY A 75 5.66 0.11 -8.95
CA GLY A 75 5.65 -0.01 -10.41
C GLY A 75 4.27 -0.38 -10.96
N VAL A 76 3.59 -1.36 -10.36
CA VAL A 76 2.23 -1.76 -10.77
C VAL A 76 1.23 -0.60 -10.58
N LEU A 77 1.30 0.10 -9.45
CA LEU A 77 0.42 1.24 -9.18
C LEU A 77 0.67 2.40 -10.13
N GLN A 78 1.94 2.68 -10.47
CA GLN A 78 2.30 3.69 -11.45
C GLN A 78 1.72 3.39 -12.85
N GLU A 79 1.73 2.12 -13.29
CA GLU A 79 1.09 1.74 -14.55
C GLU A 79 -0.43 1.92 -14.51
N LEU A 80 -1.08 1.63 -13.37
CA LEU A 80 -2.51 1.90 -13.19
C LEU A 80 -2.81 3.40 -13.32
N VAL A 81 -2.04 4.28 -12.65
CA VAL A 81 -2.21 5.74 -12.75
C VAL A 81 -2.07 6.20 -14.21
N ARG A 82 -1.05 5.73 -14.95
CA ARG A 82 -0.88 6.06 -16.37
C ARG A 82 -2.06 5.58 -17.22
N SER A 83 -2.58 4.38 -16.95
CA SER A 83 -3.72 3.83 -17.69
C SER A 83 -5.01 4.64 -17.48
N LEU A 84 -5.14 5.32 -16.35
CA LEU A 84 -6.23 6.24 -16.05
C LEU A 84 -6.00 7.66 -16.59
N GLY A 85 -4.87 7.92 -17.23
CA GLY A 85 -4.51 9.22 -17.79
C GLY A 85 -3.89 10.19 -16.76
N GLY A 86 -3.52 9.70 -15.60
CA GLY A 86 -2.87 10.48 -14.54
C GLY A 86 -1.34 10.51 -14.65
N ASP A 87 -0.74 11.36 -13.84
CA ASP A 87 0.71 11.45 -13.65
C ASP A 87 1.08 10.69 -12.34
N PRO A 88 1.84 9.60 -12.43
CA PRO A 88 2.18 8.81 -11.24
C PRO A 88 3.27 9.46 -10.43
N GLU A 89 3.11 9.40 -9.09
CA GLU A 89 4.20 9.73 -8.17
C GLU A 89 5.45 8.87 -8.45
N SER A 90 6.61 9.49 -8.29
CA SER A 90 7.91 8.85 -8.53
C SER A 90 8.77 8.73 -7.27
N GLU A 91 8.44 9.47 -6.24
CA GLU A 91 9.20 9.57 -5.00
C GLU A 91 8.34 9.16 -3.80
N GLY A 92 8.97 8.93 -2.66
CA GLY A 92 8.32 8.71 -1.39
C GLY A 92 7.82 10.02 -0.76
N SER A 93 7.02 9.89 0.29
CA SER A 93 6.51 11.04 1.04
C SER A 93 7.64 11.76 1.79
N ILE A 94 7.72 13.08 1.61
CA ILE A 94 8.62 13.93 2.40
C ILE A 94 7.94 14.36 3.72
N ALA A 95 6.71 13.92 3.97
CA ALA A 95 5.91 14.40 5.08
C ALA A 95 6.36 13.86 6.45
N GLY A 96 6.29 14.72 7.45
CA GLY A 96 6.86 14.64 8.78
C GLY A 96 6.79 13.33 9.58
N ALA A 97 5.81 12.44 9.40
CA ALA A 97 5.75 11.18 10.15
C ALA A 97 6.78 10.15 9.64
N ILE A 98 6.95 10.08 8.33
CA ILE A 98 7.92 9.19 7.67
C ILE A 98 9.33 9.69 7.90
N HIS A 99 9.56 11.00 7.84
CA HIS A 99 10.85 11.60 8.17
C HIS A 99 11.30 11.27 9.61
N ARG A 100 10.39 11.25 10.59
CA ARG A 100 10.70 10.80 11.96
C ARG A 100 11.07 9.32 12.00
N GLY A 101 10.32 8.46 11.30
CA GLY A 101 10.64 7.03 11.18
C GLY A 101 12.04 6.78 10.60
N TRP A 102 12.47 7.58 9.63
CA TRP A 102 13.82 7.54 9.08
C TRP A 102 14.92 7.86 10.10
N ILE A 103 14.71 8.88 10.95
CA ILE A 103 15.65 9.25 12.00
C ILE A 103 15.78 8.12 13.02
N ASP A 104 14.65 7.52 13.41
CA ASP A 104 14.60 6.44 14.38
C ASP A 104 15.26 5.17 13.84
N LEU A 105 15.02 4.81 12.57
CA LEU A 105 15.69 3.71 11.89
C LEU A 105 17.22 3.92 11.84
N LYS A 106 17.68 5.09 11.42
CA LYS A 106 19.11 5.42 11.40
C LYS A 106 19.74 5.33 12.78
N THR A 107 19.03 5.76 13.81
CA THR A 107 19.51 5.67 15.20
C THR A 107 19.61 4.21 15.63
N ALA A 108 18.65 3.36 15.33
CA ALA A 108 18.67 1.94 15.62
C ALA A 108 19.83 1.23 14.91
N LEU A 109 20.05 1.53 13.65
CA LEU A 109 21.17 0.99 12.86
C LEU A 109 22.53 1.41 13.41
N THR A 110 22.68 2.66 13.82
CA THR A 110 23.94 3.19 14.40
C THR A 110 24.26 2.54 15.74
N SER A 111 23.26 2.24 16.55
CA SER A 111 23.44 1.56 17.84
C SER A 111 23.65 0.04 17.72
N ASN A 112 23.53 -0.54 16.52
CA ASN A 112 23.53 -1.98 16.25
C ASN A 112 22.46 -2.75 17.05
N ASP A 113 21.33 -2.11 17.33
CA ASP A 113 20.20 -2.73 18.01
C ASP A 113 19.24 -3.34 16.99
N GLU A 114 19.43 -4.63 16.68
CA GLU A 114 18.61 -5.34 15.68
C GLU A 114 17.13 -5.37 16.08
N LYS A 115 16.82 -5.44 17.39
CA LYS A 115 15.44 -5.37 17.86
C LYS A 115 14.82 -4.00 17.62
N ALA A 116 15.58 -2.91 17.84
CA ALA A 116 15.11 -1.57 17.51
C ALA A 116 14.88 -1.41 16.00
N VAL A 117 15.75 -1.94 15.15
CA VAL A 117 15.56 -1.97 13.70
C VAL A 117 14.26 -2.70 13.32
N LEU A 118 14.01 -3.87 13.88
CA LEU A 118 12.77 -4.62 13.66
C LEU A 118 11.53 -3.86 14.12
N ASN A 119 11.60 -3.14 15.25
CA ASN A 119 10.50 -2.28 15.71
C ASN A 119 10.19 -1.16 14.71
N GLU A 120 11.22 -0.51 14.14
CA GLU A 120 11.03 0.56 13.17
C GLU A 120 10.48 0.03 11.84
N CYS A 121 10.97 -1.12 11.37
CA CYS A 121 10.42 -1.80 10.20
C CYS A 121 8.94 -2.19 10.42
N GLU A 122 8.57 -2.72 11.58
CA GLU A 122 7.17 -3.05 11.91
C GLU A 122 6.29 -1.80 11.91
N ARG A 123 6.76 -0.70 12.47
CA ARG A 123 6.04 0.58 12.47
C ARG A 123 5.79 1.10 11.03
N GLY A 124 6.78 0.95 10.14
CA GLY A 124 6.61 1.24 8.73
C GLY A 124 5.55 0.37 8.06
N GLU A 125 5.56 -0.93 8.38
CA GLU A 125 4.55 -1.87 7.88
C GLU A 125 3.14 -1.58 8.44
N ASP A 126 3.02 -1.12 9.68
CA ASP A 126 1.73 -0.67 10.24
C ASP A 126 1.17 0.53 9.45
N SER A 127 2.02 1.48 9.06
CA SER A 127 1.63 2.60 8.22
C SER A 127 1.16 2.14 6.84
N ALA A 128 1.87 1.20 6.22
CA ALA A 128 1.49 0.63 4.92
C ALA A 128 0.16 -0.14 5.00
N LYS A 129 -0.02 -0.98 6.02
CA LYS A 129 -1.29 -1.70 6.28
C LYS A 129 -2.48 -0.74 6.39
N ASN A 130 -2.32 0.34 7.15
CA ASN A 130 -3.38 1.33 7.35
C ASN A 130 -3.70 2.05 6.03
N ALA A 131 -2.70 2.47 5.26
CA ALA A 131 -2.91 3.13 3.97
C ALA A 131 -3.67 2.22 2.98
N TYR A 132 -3.31 0.94 2.89
CA TYR A 132 -4.03 -0.01 2.04
C TYR A 132 -5.43 -0.32 2.56
N ALA A 133 -5.63 -0.42 3.88
CA ALA A 133 -6.96 -0.60 4.46
C ALA A 133 -7.89 0.58 4.14
N GLU A 134 -7.42 1.80 4.32
CA GLU A 134 -8.16 3.03 3.99
C GLU A 134 -8.51 3.11 2.49
N ALA A 135 -7.57 2.74 1.62
CA ALA A 135 -7.82 2.69 0.18
C ALA A 135 -8.90 1.65 -0.18
N LEU A 136 -8.86 0.47 0.44
CA LEU A 136 -9.81 -0.61 0.21
C LEU A 136 -11.22 -0.35 0.76
N GLU A 137 -11.40 0.62 1.66
CA GLU A 137 -12.71 1.10 2.10
C GLU A 137 -13.44 1.95 1.03
N GLN A 138 -12.70 2.46 0.06
CA GLN A 138 -13.25 3.33 -0.99
C GLN A 138 -13.95 2.52 -2.09
N ALA A 139 -14.83 3.18 -2.86
CA ALA A 139 -15.58 2.56 -3.96
C ALA A 139 -14.72 2.40 -5.23
N LEU A 140 -13.61 1.69 -5.13
CA LEU A 140 -12.65 1.44 -6.20
C LEU A 140 -13.23 0.58 -7.32
N PRO A 141 -12.79 0.77 -8.58
CA PRO A 141 -13.02 -0.19 -9.67
C PRO A 141 -12.54 -1.60 -9.29
N ALA A 142 -13.30 -2.63 -9.66
CA ALA A 142 -13.04 -4.02 -9.23
C ALA A 142 -11.64 -4.51 -9.56
N ASN A 143 -11.14 -4.22 -10.77
CA ASN A 143 -9.79 -4.61 -11.20
C ASN A 143 -8.67 -3.95 -10.37
N ILE A 144 -8.87 -2.72 -9.91
CA ILE A 144 -7.93 -2.01 -9.03
C ILE A 144 -8.02 -2.58 -7.62
N ARG A 145 -9.22 -2.79 -7.12
CA ARG A 145 -9.46 -3.43 -5.81
C ARG A 145 -8.74 -4.77 -5.70
N ASP A 146 -8.86 -5.65 -6.69
CA ASP A 146 -8.22 -6.97 -6.71
C ASP A 146 -6.69 -6.86 -6.56
N ILE A 147 -6.07 -5.89 -7.24
CA ILE A 147 -4.63 -5.62 -7.16
C ILE A 147 -4.25 -5.14 -5.76
N LEU A 148 -5.00 -4.18 -5.20
CA LEU A 148 -4.73 -3.65 -3.87
C LEU A 148 -4.92 -4.70 -2.78
N GLU A 149 -5.89 -5.60 -2.90
CA GLU A 149 -6.09 -6.72 -1.98
C GLU A 149 -4.90 -7.68 -1.99
N GLN A 150 -4.36 -8.03 -3.15
CA GLN A 150 -3.17 -8.89 -3.27
C GLN A 150 -1.94 -8.23 -2.64
N GLN A 151 -1.72 -6.94 -2.90
CA GLN A 151 -0.62 -6.18 -2.31
C GLN A 151 -0.79 -6.05 -0.78
N SER A 152 -1.99 -5.76 -0.31
CA SER A 152 -2.33 -5.67 1.12
C SER A 152 -2.05 -6.99 1.86
N GLN A 153 -2.41 -8.14 1.29
CA GLN A 153 -2.11 -9.46 1.87
C GLN A 153 -0.60 -9.69 1.99
N SER A 154 0.17 -9.27 0.99
CA SER A 154 1.63 -9.39 0.99
C SER A 154 2.28 -8.48 2.04
N ILE A 155 1.75 -7.26 2.22
CA ILE A 155 2.17 -6.33 3.28
C ILE A 155 1.88 -6.94 4.66
N LEU A 156 0.69 -7.50 4.86
CA LEU A 156 0.33 -8.17 6.10
C LEU A 156 1.25 -9.35 6.41
N ALA A 157 1.64 -10.13 5.40
CA ALA A 157 2.58 -11.24 5.57
C ALA A 157 3.97 -10.74 5.98
N ALA A 158 4.47 -9.67 5.38
CA ALA A 158 5.74 -9.03 5.75
C ALA A 158 5.70 -8.50 7.19
N HIS A 159 4.65 -7.77 7.56
CA HIS A 159 4.42 -7.29 8.92
C HIS A 159 4.47 -8.44 9.93
N ASN A 160 3.73 -9.51 9.69
CA ASN A 160 3.68 -10.67 10.59
C ASN A 160 5.06 -11.34 10.72
N ARG A 161 5.83 -11.42 9.64
CA ARG A 161 7.19 -11.97 9.67
C ARG A 161 8.14 -11.11 10.51
N ILE A 162 8.11 -9.79 10.35
CA ILE A 162 8.92 -8.85 11.14
C ILE A 162 8.55 -8.94 12.62
N LYS A 163 7.25 -8.96 12.92
CA LYS A 163 6.75 -9.12 14.30
C LYS A 163 7.26 -10.39 14.96
N GLN A 164 7.21 -11.54 14.27
CA GLN A 164 7.73 -12.81 14.77
C GLN A 164 9.23 -12.73 15.08
N LEU A 165 10.02 -12.10 14.19
CA LEU A 165 11.47 -11.94 14.39
C LEU A 165 11.76 -11.04 15.58
N ARG A 166 11.07 -9.91 15.71
CA ARG A 166 11.20 -8.99 16.85
C ARG A 166 10.91 -9.70 18.17
N ASP A 167 9.83 -10.48 18.22
CA ASP A 167 9.43 -11.21 19.44
C ASP A 167 10.46 -12.30 19.78
N SER A 168 11.06 -12.97 18.79
CA SER A 168 12.12 -13.96 18.97
C SER A 168 13.41 -13.34 19.51
N GLU A 169 13.81 -12.16 19.01
CA GLU A 169 14.98 -11.43 19.52
C GLU A 169 14.77 -10.96 20.96
N GLY A 170 13.54 -10.57 21.32
CA GLY A 170 13.19 -10.25 22.71
C GLY A 170 13.40 -11.39 23.68
N HIS A 171 13.13 -12.63 23.27
CA HIS A 171 13.35 -13.83 24.09
C HIS A 171 14.85 -14.19 24.21
N ARG A 172 15.64 -14.02 23.15
CA ARG A 172 17.09 -14.28 23.17
C ARG A 172 17.82 -13.33 24.11
N SER A 173 17.49 -12.04 24.07
CA SER A 173 18.07 -11.03 24.96
C SER A 173 17.75 -11.28 26.43
N ALA A 174 16.55 -11.77 26.75
CA ALA A 174 16.14 -12.09 28.11
C ALA A 174 16.83 -13.34 28.69
N SER A 175 17.21 -14.31 27.84
CA SER A 175 17.88 -15.55 28.27
C SER A 175 19.41 -15.44 28.35
N SER A 176 20.02 -14.38 27.82
CA SER A 176 21.47 -14.12 27.85
C SER A 176 21.92 -13.30 29.07
N GLY A 177 21.00 -12.95 29.97
CA GLY A 177 21.23 -12.09 31.13
C GLY A 177 21.39 -12.80 32.46
N PHE A 178 21.84 -14.08 32.50
CA PHE A 178 22.21 -14.82 33.73
C PHE A 178 23.66 -15.23 33.70
#